data_a9aa2b21f381511892fb9d7cc83ab395
#
_entry.id   a9aa2b21f381511892fb9d7cc83ab395
#
_cell.length_a   1.000
_cell.length_b   1.000
_cell.length_c   1.000
_cell.angle_alpha   90.00
_cell.angle_beta   90.00
_cell.angle_gamma   90.00
#
_symmetry.space_group_name_H-M   'P 1'
#
loop_
_entity.id
_entity.type
_entity.pdbx_description
1 polymer ?
#
loop_
_entity_poly.entity_id
_entity_poly.type
_entity_poly.pdbx_seq_one_letter_code
_entity_poly.pdbx_strand_id
1 'polypeptide(L)'
;IIKQFDLFAKNGVKNIKIADELFVLNPRHFIAICDMIIERKYDFNIWAYSRIDTCKPQYLEKLKKAGVNWLGLGIENPNDVLRKEVHKDSYQEVKIKDIIQIIKNAGIYPAANYIFGLPNETQESLDFTLNFALETNTEMVNFYCAMAYPGSPLHLTAKKDNLPLPSTYSGYSQHSYNTQNLPSVFLSSEEILAFRDKAWKKYHTNSNYLNLIEN
;
A
#
# COMPACT_ATOMS: atom_id res chain seq x y z
N ILE A 1 20.39 10.20 -8.79
CA ILE A 1 19.79 9.92 -7.46
C ILE A 1 20.72 10.42 -6.36
N ILE A 2 21.98 9.90 -6.23
CA ILE A 2 22.84 10.22 -5.07
C ILE A 2 23.18 11.72 -4.95
N LYS A 3 23.42 12.43 -6.07
CA LYS A 3 23.60 13.87 -6.06
C LYS A 3 22.41 14.66 -5.50
N GLN A 4 21.19 14.11 -5.63
CA GLN A 4 20.00 14.70 -5.00
C GLN A 4 20.03 14.50 -3.49
N PHE A 5 20.44 13.32 -3.02
CA PHE A 5 20.62 13.07 -1.59
C PHE A 5 21.73 13.93 -0.98
N ASP A 6 22.87 14.14 -1.69
CA ASP A 6 23.91 15.08 -1.28
C ASP A 6 23.32 16.50 -1.07
N LEU A 7 22.47 16.95 -2.02
CA LEU A 7 21.83 18.25 -1.93
C LEU A 7 20.82 18.32 -0.77
N PHE A 8 20.02 17.26 -0.56
CA PHE A 8 19.07 17.18 0.54
C PHE A 8 19.79 17.24 1.90
N ALA A 9 20.84 16.44 2.07
CA ALA A 9 21.65 16.46 3.29
C ALA A 9 22.27 17.83 3.57
N LYS A 10 22.84 18.47 2.54
CA LYS A 10 23.42 19.82 2.63
C LYS A 10 22.39 20.87 3.06
N ASN A 11 21.13 20.72 2.66
CA ASN A 11 20.04 21.64 3.02
C ASN A 11 19.26 21.23 4.29
N GLY A 12 19.74 20.23 5.03
CA GLY A 12 19.12 19.80 6.29
C GLY A 12 17.80 19.04 6.13
N VAL A 13 17.48 18.55 4.93
CA VAL A 13 16.29 17.72 4.70
C VAL A 13 16.47 16.37 5.39
N LYS A 14 15.53 15.98 6.23
CA LYS A 14 15.54 14.71 6.98
C LYS A 14 14.54 13.70 6.43
N ASN A 15 13.34 14.14 6.06
CA ASN A 15 12.26 13.27 5.65
C ASN A 15 12.20 13.20 4.12
N ILE A 16 12.32 11.99 3.58
CA ILE A 16 12.35 11.75 2.14
C ILE A 16 11.31 10.68 1.79
N LYS A 17 10.47 10.98 0.81
CA LYS A 17 9.61 9.98 0.19
C LYS A 17 10.16 9.65 -1.19
N ILE A 18 10.54 8.39 -1.41
CA ILE A 18 10.96 7.89 -2.71
C ILE A 18 9.69 7.67 -3.55
N ALA A 19 9.59 8.37 -4.69
CA ALA A 19 8.41 8.32 -5.55
C ALA A 19 8.33 7.06 -6.44
N ASP A 20 9.35 6.20 -6.42
CA ASP A 20 9.34 4.92 -7.12
C ASP A 20 8.37 3.96 -6.42
N GLU A 21 7.28 3.61 -7.11
CA GLU A 21 6.22 2.74 -6.59
C GLU A 21 6.70 1.29 -6.28
N LEU A 22 7.83 0.90 -6.83
CA LEU A 22 8.41 -0.44 -6.70
C LEU A 22 9.91 -0.38 -6.34
N PHE A 23 10.30 0.54 -5.47
CA PHE A 23 11.69 0.76 -5.08
C PHE A 23 12.41 -0.53 -4.70
N VAL A 24 11.77 -1.41 -3.91
CA VAL A 24 12.36 -2.67 -3.42
C VAL A 24 12.19 -3.84 -4.42
N LEU A 25 11.94 -3.57 -5.70
CA LEU A 25 11.74 -4.62 -6.70
C LEU A 25 13.06 -5.19 -7.23
N ASN A 26 14.00 -4.32 -7.62
CA ASN A 26 15.28 -4.74 -8.22
C ASN A 26 16.43 -4.62 -7.23
N PRO A 27 16.92 -5.75 -6.66
CA PRO A 27 17.99 -5.72 -5.67
C PRO A 27 19.27 -5.03 -6.15
N ARG A 28 19.66 -5.21 -7.42
CA ARG A 28 20.86 -4.56 -7.96
C ARG A 28 20.75 -3.03 -7.92
N HIS A 29 19.55 -2.49 -8.07
CA HIS A 29 19.30 -1.06 -8.08
C HIS A 29 19.23 -0.50 -6.65
N PHE A 30 18.30 -0.98 -5.82
CA PHE A 30 18.08 -0.38 -4.51
C PHE A 30 19.22 -0.66 -3.51
N ILE A 31 19.88 -1.82 -3.58
CA ILE A 31 21.03 -2.14 -2.72
C ILE A 31 22.18 -1.15 -2.99
N ALA A 32 22.50 -0.89 -4.26
CA ALA A 32 23.53 0.08 -4.61
C ALA A 32 23.21 1.48 -4.08
N ILE A 33 21.96 1.91 -4.11
CA ILE A 33 21.52 3.18 -3.52
C ILE A 33 21.68 3.16 -2.00
N CYS A 34 21.24 2.09 -1.33
CA CYS A 34 21.38 1.93 0.11
C CYS A 34 22.85 1.97 0.54
N ASP A 35 23.74 1.28 -0.18
CA ASP A 35 25.18 1.29 0.12
C ASP A 35 25.76 2.69 0.03
N MET A 36 25.43 3.45 -0.99
CA MET A 36 25.88 4.85 -1.14
C MET A 36 25.33 5.78 -0.03
N ILE A 37 24.10 5.55 0.43
CA ILE A 37 23.50 6.32 1.55
C ILE A 37 24.23 6.00 2.86
N ILE A 38 24.47 4.70 3.12
CA ILE A 38 25.16 4.23 4.33
C ILE A 38 26.62 4.76 4.37
N GLU A 39 27.36 4.66 3.26
CA GLU A 39 28.73 5.15 3.13
C GLU A 39 28.85 6.63 3.47
N ARG A 40 27.89 7.44 3.04
CA ARG A 40 27.84 8.89 3.30
C ARG A 40 27.32 9.26 4.68
N LYS A 41 26.85 8.27 5.45
CA LYS A 41 26.31 8.46 6.81
C LYS A 41 25.19 9.51 6.87
N TYR A 42 24.32 9.53 5.86
CA TYR A 42 23.17 10.41 5.91
C TYR A 42 22.20 9.99 7.04
N ASP A 43 21.63 11.01 7.68
CA ASP A 43 20.61 10.83 8.71
C ASP A 43 19.22 11.14 8.12
N PHE A 44 18.72 10.22 7.28
CA PHE A 44 17.43 10.35 6.63
C PHE A 44 16.38 9.44 7.27
N ASN A 45 15.15 9.92 7.28
CA ASN A 45 13.94 9.15 7.52
C ASN A 45 13.26 8.95 6.16
N ILE A 46 13.40 7.75 5.59
CA ILE A 46 12.96 7.46 4.24
C ILE A 46 11.68 6.62 4.26
N TRP A 47 10.70 7.07 3.46
CA TRP A 47 9.56 6.29 3.05
C TRP A 47 9.82 5.72 1.65
N ALA A 48 9.67 4.40 1.48
CA ALA A 48 9.76 3.72 0.20
C ALA A 48 8.56 2.79 -0.02
N TYR A 49 8.32 2.39 -1.27
CA TYR A 49 7.26 1.45 -1.61
C TYR A 49 7.82 0.07 -1.95
N SER A 50 7.05 -0.94 -1.59
CA SER A 50 7.40 -2.33 -1.85
C SER A 50 6.16 -3.18 -2.08
N ARG A 51 6.30 -4.22 -2.86
CA ARG A 51 5.34 -5.32 -2.87
C ARG A 51 5.63 -6.22 -1.68
N ILE A 52 4.60 -6.90 -1.19
CA ILE A 52 4.74 -7.81 -0.05
C ILE A 52 5.75 -8.94 -0.34
N ASP A 53 5.78 -9.49 -1.57
CA ASP A 53 6.65 -10.59 -2.00
C ASP A 53 8.11 -10.18 -2.25
N THR A 54 8.40 -8.88 -2.33
CA THR A 54 9.77 -8.36 -2.49
C THR A 54 10.45 -8.02 -1.16
N CYS A 55 9.72 -7.99 -0.06
CA CYS A 55 10.22 -7.74 1.30
C CYS A 55 10.92 -8.98 1.88
N LYS A 56 12.11 -9.29 1.38
CA LYS A 56 12.89 -10.45 1.85
C LYS A 56 13.73 -10.08 3.07
N PRO A 57 13.82 -10.96 4.11
CA PRO A 57 14.58 -10.68 5.34
C PRO A 57 15.98 -10.15 5.10
N GLN A 58 16.69 -10.74 4.14
CA GLN A 58 18.07 -10.39 3.80
C GLN A 58 18.27 -8.93 3.33
N TYR A 59 17.20 -8.24 2.93
CA TYR A 59 17.28 -6.86 2.45
C TYR A 59 16.87 -5.84 3.54
N LEU A 60 16.04 -6.25 4.49
CA LEU A 60 15.43 -5.35 5.46
C LEU A 60 16.45 -4.67 6.37
N GLU A 61 17.47 -5.41 6.82
CA GLU A 61 18.57 -4.84 7.61
C GLU A 61 19.30 -3.71 6.85
N LYS A 62 19.59 -3.93 5.57
CA LYS A 62 20.26 -2.93 4.74
C LYS A 62 19.36 -1.73 4.47
N LEU A 63 18.09 -1.95 4.18
CA LEU A 63 17.10 -0.86 4.03
C LEU A 63 17.04 -0.02 5.30
N LYS A 64 16.94 -0.66 6.47
CA LYS A 64 16.93 0.03 7.76
C LYS A 64 18.20 0.84 8.00
N LYS A 65 19.38 0.27 7.75
CA LYS A 65 20.67 0.96 7.88
C LYS A 65 20.78 2.17 6.94
N ALA A 66 20.15 2.12 5.78
CA ALA A 66 20.10 3.26 4.84
C ALA A 66 19.06 4.33 5.26
N GLY A 67 18.34 4.15 6.38
CA GLY A 67 17.34 5.09 6.86
C GLY A 67 15.94 4.87 6.30
N VAL A 68 15.67 3.73 5.63
CA VAL A 68 14.31 3.36 5.24
C VAL A 68 13.57 2.92 6.51
N ASN A 69 12.81 3.83 7.07
CA ASN A 69 12.02 3.59 8.29
C ASN A 69 10.57 3.24 7.99
N TRP A 70 10.08 3.50 6.79
CA TRP A 70 8.71 3.25 6.39
C TRP A 70 8.66 2.47 5.08
N LEU A 71 7.86 1.41 5.03
CA LEU A 71 7.55 0.67 3.81
C LEU A 71 6.04 0.71 3.53
N GLY A 72 5.67 1.41 2.44
CA GLY A 72 4.33 1.32 1.89
C GLY A 72 4.15 -0.01 1.16
N LEU A 73 3.28 -0.87 1.67
CA LEU A 73 3.08 -2.24 1.20
C LEU A 73 1.79 -2.36 0.39
N GLY A 74 1.90 -2.77 -0.87
CA GLY A 74 0.73 -3.19 -1.65
C GLY A 74 0.29 -4.59 -1.21
N ILE A 75 -0.70 -4.67 -0.35
CA ILE A 75 -1.37 -5.94 0.05
C ILE A 75 -2.57 -6.18 -0.85
N GLU A 76 -3.26 -5.10 -1.21
CA GLU A 76 -4.45 -5.04 -2.05
C GLU A 76 -5.64 -5.73 -1.39
N ASN A 77 -5.67 -7.06 -1.41
CA ASN A 77 -6.70 -7.87 -0.76
C ASN A 77 -6.05 -9.14 -0.16
N PRO A 78 -6.34 -9.53 1.08
CA PRO A 78 -5.79 -10.75 1.66
C PRO A 78 -6.40 -12.02 1.06
N ASN A 79 -7.52 -11.94 0.35
CA ASN A 79 -8.15 -13.06 -0.35
C ASN A 79 -7.44 -13.33 -1.68
N ASP A 80 -6.79 -14.49 -1.79
CA ASP A 80 -6.01 -14.89 -2.97
C ASP A 80 -6.87 -15.01 -4.24
N VAL A 81 -8.13 -15.43 -4.12
CA VAL A 81 -9.03 -15.56 -5.27
C VAL A 81 -9.32 -14.19 -5.88
N LEU A 82 -9.66 -13.20 -5.05
CA LEU A 82 -9.95 -11.84 -5.49
C LEU A 82 -8.71 -11.14 -6.07
N ARG A 83 -7.51 -11.39 -5.52
CA ARG A 83 -6.28 -10.83 -6.10
C ARG A 83 -5.98 -11.35 -7.49
N LYS A 84 -6.26 -12.62 -7.78
CA LYS A 84 -6.07 -13.21 -9.12
C LYS A 84 -6.88 -12.50 -10.19
N GLU A 85 -8.08 -12.06 -9.87
CA GLU A 85 -8.97 -11.37 -10.81
C GLU A 85 -8.38 -10.05 -11.34
N VAL A 86 -7.49 -9.43 -10.55
CA VAL A 86 -6.80 -8.19 -10.93
C VAL A 86 -5.32 -8.42 -11.27
N HIS A 87 -4.95 -9.66 -11.63
CA HIS A 87 -3.58 -10.03 -12.01
C HIS A 87 -2.52 -9.73 -10.93
N LYS A 88 -2.89 -9.84 -9.65
CA LYS A 88 -2.02 -9.65 -8.47
C LYS A 88 -1.74 -10.98 -7.74
N ASP A 89 -1.49 -12.06 -8.50
CA ASP A 89 -1.36 -13.44 -7.99
C ASP A 89 0.06 -13.91 -7.69
N SER A 90 1.07 -13.07 -7.95
CA SER A 90 2.49 -13.43 -7.87
C SER A 90 3.01 -13.79 -6.47
N TYR A 91 2.18 -13.69 -5.43
CA TYR A 91 2.54 -14.02 -4.05
C TYR A 91 1.55 -14.92 -3.32
N GLN A 92 0.94 -15.86 -4.03
CA GLN A 92 -0.01 -16.83 -3.46
C GLN A 92 0.54 -17.63 -2.29
N GLU A 93 1.85 -17.92 -2.31
CA GLU A 93 2.55 -18.67 -1.27
C GLU A 93 3.07 -17.78 -0.13
N VAL A 94 2.96 -16.46 -0.26
CA VAL A 94 3.48 -15.53 0.74
C VAL A 94 2.48 -15.38 1.88
N LYS A 95 2.90 -15.72 3.07
CA LYS A 95 2.13 -15.45 4.29
C LYS A 95 2.26 -13.97 4.64
N ILE A 96 1.28 -13.16 4.27
CA ILE A 96 1.29 -11.69 4.45
C ILE A 96 1.59 -11.30 5.90
N LYS A 97 0.95 -11.96 6.87
CA LYS A 97 1.18 -11.70 8.31
C LYS A 97 2.64 -11.92 8.72
N ASP A 98 3.26 -13.01 8.23
CA ASP A 98 4.64 -13.32 8.55
C ASP A 98 5.60 -12.25 8.00
N ILE A 99 5.36 -11.77 6.77
CA ILE A 99 6.16 -10.70 6.16
C ILE A 99 6.00 -9.38 6.92
N ILE A 100 4.78 -9.00 7.30
CA ILE A 100 4.54 -7.80 8.13
C ILE A 100 5.34 -7.91 9.44
N GLN A 101 5.31 -9.06 10.09
CA GLN A 101 6.05 -9.27 11.34
C GLN A 101 7.57 -9.20 11.15
N ILE A 102 8.09 -9.75 10.05
CA ILE A 102 9.52 -9.66 9.71
C ILE A 102 9.95 -8.21 9.48
N ILE A 103 9.11 -7.40 8.80
CA ILE A 103 9.37 -5.97 8.59
C ILE A 103 9.40 -5.22 9.93
N LYS A 104 8.42 -5.46 10.82
CA LYS A 104 8.39 -4.88 12.17
C LYS A 104 9.62 -5.28 12.99
N ASN A 105 10.01 -6.54 12.95
CA ASN A 105 11.20 -7.04 13.65
C ASN A 105 12.51 -6.40 13.15
N ALA A 106 12.55 -5.97 11.89
CA ALA A 106 13.67 -5.21 11.34
C ALA A 106 13.67 -3.73 11.78
N GLY A 107 12.70 -3.29 12.58
CA GLY A 107 12.54 -1.91 13.03
C GLY A 107 12.05 -0.97 11.94
N ILE A 108 11.35 -1.49 10.93
CA ILE A 108 10.73 -0.72 9.84
C ILE A 108 9.22 -0.71 10.07
N TYR A 109 8.60 0.44 9.91
CA TYR A 109 7.16 0.62 10.08
C TYR A 109 6.42 0.26 8.78
N PRO A 110 5.57 -0.78 8.77
CA PRO A 110 4.74 -1.09 7.61
C PRO A 110 3.54 -0.15 7.50
N ALA A 111 3.33 0.37 6.30
CA ALA A 111 2.12 1.09 5.91
C ALA A 111 1.34 0.23 4.92
N ALA A 112 0.30 -0.43 5.39
CA ALA A 112 -0.48 -1.38 4.60
C ALA A 112 -1.49 -0.66 3.70
N ASN A 113 -1.56 -1.07 2.42
CA ASN A 113 -2.55 -0.56 1.48
C ASN A 113 -3.47 -1.70 1.06
N TYR A 114 -4.78 -1.49 1.25
CA TYR A 114 -5.85 -2.42 0.88
C TYR A 114 -6.78 -1.77 -0.14
N ILE A 115 -7.42 -2.61 -0.96
CA ILE A 115 -8.40 -2.20 -1.96
C ILE A 115 -9.71 -2.92 -1.70
N PHE A 116 -10.81 -2.17 -1.62
CA PHE A 116 -12.18 -2.65 -1.59
C PHE A 116 -12.87 -2.47 -2.95
N GLY A 117 -13.85 -3.28 -3.25
CA GLY A 117 -14.64 -3.17 -4.47
C GLY A 117 -14.00 -3.84 -5.68
N LEU A 118 -13.23 -4.91 -5.48
CA LEU A 118 -12.80 -5.77 -6.58
C LEU A 118 -14.02 -6.43 -7.27
N PRO A 119 -13.93 -6.84 -8.56
CA PRO A 119 -15.11 -7.21 -9.35
C PRO A 119 -16.08 -8.19 -8.70
N ASN A 120 -15.61 -9.26 -8.06
CA ASN A 120 -16.44 -10.26 -7.41
C ASN A 120 -16.46 -10.13 -5.86
N GLU A 121 -16.17 -8.97 -5.34
CA GLU A 121 -16.14 -8.73 -3.90
C GLU A 121 -17.57 -8.66 -3.33
N THR A 122 -17.77 -9.34 -2.20
CA THR A 122 -19.01 -9.39 -1.42
C THR A 122 -18.86 -8.67 -0.09
N GLN A 123 -19.95 -8.47 0.65
CA GLN A 123 -19.89 -7.90 1.99
C GLN A 123 -19.01 -8.74 2.92
N GLU A 124 -19.07 -10.07 2.84
CA GLU A 124 -18.26 -10.96 3.66
C GLU A 124 -16.76 -10.81 3.35
N SER A 125 -16.40 -10.61 2.08
CA SER A 125 -14.99 -10.41 1.69
C SER A 125 -14.47 -9.03 2.09
N LEU A 126 -15.32 -7.99 2.08
CA LEU A 126 -14.99 -6.67 2.65
C LEU A 126 -14.70 -6.79 4.15
N ASP A 127 -15.57 -7.47 4.89
CA ASP A 127 -15.41 -7.69 6.34
C ASP A 127 -14.16 -8.54 6.64
N PHE A 128 -13.88 -9.55 5.81
CA PHE A 128 -12.65 -10.35 5.91
C PHE A 128 -11.40 -9.48 5.77
N THR A 129 -11.35 -8.61 4.75
CA THR A 129 -10.23 -7.70 4.52
C THR A 129 -10.03 -6.72 5.68
N LEU A 130 -11.12 -6.16 6.21
CA LEU A 130 -11.06 -5.27 7.36
C LEU A 130 -10.57 -6.00 8.63
N ASN A 131 -11.08 -7.19 8.90
CA ASN A 131 -10.65 -7.98 10.05
C ASN A 131 -9.16 -8.37 9.94
N PHE A 132 -8.71 -8.74 8.74
CA PHE A 132 -7.31 -8.99 8.47
C PHE A 132 -6.42 -7.76 8.75
N ALA A 133 -6.85 -6.57 8.32
CA ALA A 133 -6.14 -5.33 8.61
C ALA A 133 -6.06 -5.04 10.11
N LEU A 134 -7.17 -5.23 10.85
CA LEU A 134 -7.21 -5.07 12.32
C LEU A 134 -6.29 -6.06 13.05
N GLU A 135 -6.21 -7.31 12.57
CA GLU A 135 -5.31 -8.32 13.13
C GLU A 135 -3.84 -8.02 12.90
N THR A 136 -3.49 -7.58 11.69
CA THR A 136 -2.09 -7.26 11.33
C THR A 136 -1.60 -5.99 12.00
N ASN A 137 -2.51 -5.08 12.33
CA ASN A 137 -2.31 -3.88 13.14
C ASN A 137 -1.02 -3.14 12.77
N THR A 138 -0.94 -2.64 11.52
CA THR A 138 0.21 -1.90 11.03
C THR A 138 0.19 -0.45 11.50
N GLU A 139 1.35 0.21 11.55
CA GLU A 139 1.52 1.58 12.05
C GLU A 139 0.77 2.60 11.18
N MET A 140 0.53 2.27 9.93
CA MET A 140 -0.33 3.05 9.02
C MET A 140 -1.14 2.11 8.12
N VAL A 141 -2.38 2.48 7.83
CA VAL A 141 -3.23 1.79 6.87
C VAL A 141 -3.88 2.78 5.91
N ASN A 142 -3.98 2.37 4.65
CA ASN A 142 -4.82 3.04 3.67
C ASN A 142 -5.84 2.03 3.13
N PHE A 143 -7.09 2.48 3.04
CA PHE A 143 -8.16 1.77 2.36
C PHE A 143 -8.55 2.55 1.12
N TYR A 144 -8.43 1.91 -0.03
CA TYR A 144 -8.80 2.45 -1.33
C TYR A 144 -10.01 1.72 -1.89
N CYS A 145 -10.75 2.35 -2.80
CA CYS A 145 -11.74 1.66 -3.61
C CYS A 145 -11.14 1.29 -4.97
N ALA A 146 -11.61 0.20 -5.58
CA ALA A 146 -11.21 -0.19 -6.92
C ALA A 146 -11.60 0.93 -7.92
N MET A 147 -10.60 1.45 -8.64
CA MET A 147 -10.76 2.58 -9.52
C MET A 147 -10.33 2.22 -10.94
N ALA A 148 -11.20 2.43 -11.89
CA ALA A 148 -10.95 2.17 -13.31
C ALA A 148 -10.16 3.32 -13.95
N TYR A 149 -8.89 3.48 -13.59
CA TYR A 149 -8.04 4.53 -14.15
C TYR A 149 -7.94 4.43 -15.68
N PRO A 150 -8.04 5.55 -16.40
CA PRO A 150 -7.98 5.57 -17.86
C PRO A 150 -6.77 4.82 -18.42
N GLY A 151 -7.03 3.93 -19.38
CA GLY A 151 -5.99 3.10 -20.01
C GLY A 151 -5.68 1.79 -19.30
N SER A 152 -6.18 1.56 -18.08
CA SER A 152 -6.01 0.28 -17.38
C SER A 152 -6.91 -0.83 -17.98
N PRO A 153 -6.55 -2.13 -17.82
CA PRO A 153 -7.43 -3.23 -18.19
C PRO A 153 -8.82 -3.12 -17.54
N LEU A 154 -8.89 -2.73 -16.28
CA LEU A 154 -10.13 -2.53 -15.56
C LEU A 154 -11.01 -1.44 -16.21
N HIS A 155 -10.41 -0.35 -16.69
CA HIS A 155 -11.12 0.69 -17.41
C HIS A 155 -11.68 0.21 -18.76
N LEU A 156 -10.91 -0.62 -19.47
CA LEU A 156 -11.38 -1.19 -20.74
C LEU A 156 -12.57 -2.14 -20.51
N THR A 157 -12.50 -2.96 -19.47
CA THR A 157 -13.61 -3.83 -19.05
C THR A 157 -14.82 -3.01 -18.65
N ALA A 158 -14.66 -2.01 -17.80
CA ALA A 158 -15.76 -1.14 -17.37
C ALA A 158 -16.46 -0.45 -18.54
N LYS A 159 -15.71 0.01 -19.55
CA LYS A 159 -16.29 0.56 -20.78
C LYS A 159 -17.08 -0.48 -21.56
N LYS A 160 -16.54 -1.68 -21.73
CA LYS A 160 -17.20 -2.78 -22.45
C LYS A 160 -18.53 -3.16 -21.78
N ASP A 161 -18.54 -3.18 -20.45
CA ASP A 161 -19.68 -3.60 -19.65
C ASP A 161 -20.62 -2.43 -19.32
N ASN A 162 -20.37 -1.24 -19.90
CA ASN A 162 -21.15 -0.01 -19.68
C ASN A 162 -21.28 0.38 -18.18
N LEU A 163 -20.25 0.10 -17.39
CA LEU A 163 -20.22 0.53 -15.99
C LEU A 163 -20.02 2.06 -15.90
N PRO A 164 -20.54 2.70 -14.85
CA PRO A 164 -20.38 4.13 -14.67
C PRO A 164 -18.91 4.49 -14.44
N LEU A 165 -18.42 5.44 -15.22
CA LEU A 165 -17.04 5.94 -15.14
C LEU A 165 -17.05 7.43 -14.83
N PRO A 166 -16.06 7.94 -14.08
CA PRO A 166 -15.94 9.37 -13.84
C PRO A 166 -15.85 10.17 -15.15
N SER A 167 -16.59 11.27 -15.22
CA SER A 167 -16.55 12.21 -16.35
C SER A 167 -15.42 13.24 -16.23
N THR A 168 -14.83 13.37 -15.05
CA THR A 168 -13.76 14.33 -14.73
C THR A 168 -12.60 13.66 -14.01
N TYR A 169 -11.42 14.27 -14.06
CA TYR A 169 -10.24 13.74 -13.34
C TYR A 169 -10.44 13.67 -11.82
N SER A 170 -11.21 14.60 -11.24
CA SER A 170 -11.50 14.58 -9.80
C SER A 170 -12.29 13.34 -9.37
N GLY A 171 -13.09 12.77 -10.27
CA GLY A 171 -13.82 11.52 -10.00
C GLY A 171 -12.93 10.29 -9.87
N TYR A 172 -11.72 10.32 -10.43
CA TYR A 172 -10.72 9.25 -10.28
C TYR A 172 -9.84 9.40 -9.02
N SER A 173 -10.01 10.46 -8.24
CA SER A 173 -9.22 10.68 -7.03
C SER A 173 -9.85 9.97 -5.83
N GLN A 174 -9.09 9.15 -5.14
CA GLN A 174 -9.51 8.43 -3.92
C GLN A 174 -9.94 9.37 -2.77
N HIS A 175 -9.48 10.63 -2.80
CA HIS A 175 -9.68 11.62 -1.74
C HIS A 175 -10.56 12.80 -2.16
N SER A 176 -11.17 12.72 -3.34
CA SER A 176 -12.11 13.73 -3.81
C SER A 176 -13.52 13.51 -3.26
N TYR A 177 -14.25 14.58 -2.97
CA TYR A 177 -15.68 14.48 -2.71
C TYR A 177 -16.50 13.97 -3.90
N ASN A 178 -15.94 14.07 -5.11
CA ASN A 178 -16.54 13.58 -6.34
C ASN A 178 -16.01 12.19 -6.74
N THR A 179 -15.35 11.49 -5.83
CA THR A 179 -14.81 10.15 -6.15
C THR A 179 -15.91 9.21 -6.61
N GLN A 180 -15.66 8.49 -7.70
CA GLN A 180 -16.59 7.54 -8.28
C GLN A 180 -15.83 6.23 -8.56
N ASN A 181 -15.89 5.33 -7.58
CA ASN A 181 -15.30 3.99 -7.70
C ASN A 181 -16.23 3.07 -8.51
N LEU A 182 -15.70 1.93 -8.93
CA LEU A 182 -16.50 0.88 -9.57
C LEU A 182 -17.41 0.18 -8.55
N PRO A 183 -18.58 -0.31 -8.98
CA PRO A 183 -19.33 -1.32 -8.26
C PRO A 183 -18.63 -2.68 -8.40
N SER A 184 -18.93 -3.61 -7.50
CA SER A 184 -18.69 -5.05 -7.72
C SER A 184 -19.93 -5.69 -8.34
N VAL A 185 -19.88 -6.99 -8.59
CA VAL A 185 -21.06 -7.76 -9.04
C VAL A 185 -22.18 -7.75 -7.99
N PHE A 186 -21.82 -7.62 -6.70
CA PHE A 186 -22.73 -7.80 -5.57
C PHE A 186 -23.01 -6.51 -4.79
N LEU A 187 -22.20 -5.47 -4.97
CA LEU A 187 -22.26 -4.24 -4.18
C LEU A 187 -22.20 -3.00 -5.09
N SER A 188 -22.97 -1.99 -4.78
CA SER A 188 -22.92 -0.70 -5.45
C SER A 188 -21.65 0.08 -5.11
N SER A 189 -21.33 1.09 -5.93
CA SER A 189 -20.22 2.02 -5.66
C SER A 189 -20.37 2.72 -4.32
N GLU A 190 -21.59 3.11 -3.97
CA GLU A 190 -21.94 3.83 -2.73
C GLU A 190 -21.75 2.93 -1.50
N GLU A 191 -22.16 1.67 -1.58
CA GLU A 191 -21.98 0.70 -0.49
C GLU A 191 -20.49 0.43 -0.22
N ILE A 192 -19.69 0.25 -1.28
CA ILE A 192 -18.24 0.05 -1.18
C ILE A 192 -17.57 1.30 -0.58
N LEU A 193 -17.95 2.50 -1.04
CA LEU A 193 -17.39 3.75 -0.54
C LEU A 193 -17.73 3.98 0.93
N ALA A 194 -18.99 3.75 1.30
CA ALA A 194 -19.45 3.84 2.69
C ALA A 194 -18.73 2.82 3.60
N PHE A 195 -18.50 1.61 3.09
CA PHE A 195 -17.73 0.60 3.81
C PHE A 195 -16.29 1.04 4.03
N ARG A 196 -15.60 1.57 3.01
CA ARG A 196 -14.25 2.11 3.11
C ARG A 196 -14.15 3.16 4.22
N ASP A 197 -15.06 4.11 4.26
CA ASP A 197 -15.06 5.19 5.26
C ASP A 197 -15.30 4.64 6.68
N LYS A 198 -16.22 3.68 6.81
CA LYS A 198 -16.45 2.96 8.08
C LYS A 198 -15.22 2.16 8.51
N ALA A 199 -14.56 1.47 7.58
CA ALA A 199 -13.38 0.68 7.82
C ALA A 199 -12.22 1.55 8.31
N TRP A 200 -12.00 2.70 7.67
CA TRP A 200 -10.99 3.68 8.07
C TRP A 200 -11.22 4.15 9.52
N LYS A 201 -12.45 4.55 9.84
CA LYS A 201 -12.82 4.96 11.20
C LYS A 201 -12.61 3.83 12.20
N LYS A 202 -13.11 2.61 11.89
CA LYS A 202 -13.02 1.46 12.79
C LYS A 202 -11.56 1.08 13.07
N TYR A 203 -10.68 1.16 12.07
CA TYR A 203 -9.26 0.89 12.24
C TYR A 203 -8.59 1.90 13.18
N HIS A 204 -8.73 3.20 12.87
CA HIS A 204 -8.02 4.27 13.60
C HIS A 204 -8.60 4.59 14.99
N THR A 205 -9.77 4.04 15.33
CA THR A 205 -10.33 4.11 16.69
C THR A 205 -10.25 2.79 17.45
N ASN A 206 -9.60 1.77 16.87
CA ASN A 206 -9.41 0.48 17.52
C ASN A 206 -8.37 0.61 18.65
N SER A 207 -8.65 0.01 19.81
CA SER A 207 -7.76 0.07 20.98
C SER A 207 -6.36 -0.50 20.71
N ASN A 208 -6.26 -1.57 19.91
CA ASN A 208 -4.95 -2.15 19.57
C ASN A 208 -4.12 -1.20 18.71
N TYR A 209 -4.77 -0.47 17.78
CA TYR A 209 -4.09 0.55 16.98
C TYR A 209 -3.65 1.73 17.83
N LEU A 210 -4.53 2.25 18.70
CA LEU A 210 -4.19 3.37 19.59
C LEU A 210 -3.02 3.01 20.51
N ASN A 211 -3.05 1.84 21.12
CA ASN A 211 -1.94 1.35 21.93
C ASN A 211 -0.62 1.20 21.14
N LEU A 212 -0.70 0.83 19.85
CA LEU A 212 0.48 0.70 18.99
C LEU A 212 1.16 2.05 18.73
N ILE A 213 0.39 3.12 18.53
CA ILE A 213 0.94 4.44 18.18
C ILE A 213 1.30 5.30 19.41
N GLU A 214 0.84 4.94 20.61
CA GLU A 214 1.17 5.61 21.88
C GLU A 214 2.49 5.11 22.49
N ASN A 215 2.98 3.92 22.10
CA ASN A 215 4.21 3.29 22.56
C ASN A 215 5.35 3.46 21.53
#